data_c5171e9bf6bcefa14e81af4f37da2b92
#
_entry.id   c5171e9bf6bcefa14e81af4f37da2b92
#
_cell.length_a   1.000
_cell.length_b   1.000
_cell.length_c   1.000
_cell.angle_alpha   90.00
_cell.angle_beta   90.00
_cell.angle_gamma   90.00
#
_symmetry.space_group_name_H-M   'P 1'
#
loop_
_entity.id
_entity.type
_entity.pdbx_description
1 polymer ?
#
loop_
_entity_poly.entity_id
_entity_poly.type
_entity_poly.pdbx_seq_one_letter_code
_entity_poly.pdbx_strand_id
1 'polypeptide(L)'
;MRLRLNRLTWPYLAWMLLFTLVPLLLVAFYAFTAYDESGKLFFTLQGFRNVISMKDTVALSAFGLKQLFSLDLQVPIYVNVLAKSLEIALLSTLICLLLGYPAAYILAEHSRRNRNGNNLLLMLFVIPMWMNALLRTYAWLALLEPRGIINNFLGQLGLGPVQFLYNDFGIGLGMVYNYLPFMILPIHSILVKISPSLIEASEDLGANRMQTFSRVTMPLSLPGVMSGINMVFMPAMTTFLIPDLLGGGRYLLIGNAIERQYMVSRDMTTGSALSIILLVFVLASMKFLTRYEKENNEGGMLL
;
A
#
# COMPACT_ATOMS: atom_id res chain seq x y z
N MET A 1 -5.29 9.17 42.24
CA MET A 1 -5.50 8.03 41.29
C MET A 1 -4.72 8.19 39.97
N ARG A 2 -4.47 9.40 39.44
CA ARG A 2 -3.72 9.65 38.17
C ARG A 2 -2.23 9.21 38.19
N LEU A 3 -1.56 9.26 39.34
CA LEU A 3 -0.14 8.90 39.45
C LEU A 3 0.16 7.37 39.37
N ARG A 4 -0.83 6.50 39.63
CA ARG A 4 -0.65 5.04 39.52
C ARG A 4 -0.80 4.52 38.11
N LEU A 5 -1.62 5.16 37.27
CA LEU A 5 -1.79 4.83 35.84
C LEU A 5 -0.48 5.09 35.06
N ASN A 6 0.24 6.19 35.37
CA ASN A 6 1.53 6.48 34.73
C ASN A 6 2.60 5.42 34.99
N ARG A 7 2.59 4.75 36.14
CA ARG A 7 3.57 3.68 36.43
C ARG A 7 3.26 2.37 35.68
N LEU A 8 2.00 2.09 35.38
CA LEU A 8 1.59 0.91 34.60
C LEU A 8 1.91 1.04 33.10
N THR A 9 2.09 2.26 32.58
CA THR A 9 2.46 2.49 31.19
C THR A 9 3.97 2.34 30.92
N TRP A 10 4.81 2.41 31.95
CA TRP A 10 6.27 2.30 31.81
C TRP A 10 6.77 1.01 31.15
N PRO A 11 6.29 -0.18 31.52
CA PRO A 11 6.71 -1.43 30.86
C PRO A 11 6.37 -1.42 29.37
N TYR A 12 5.18 -0.90 29.00
CA TYR A 12 4.77 -0.78 27.61
C TYR A 12 5.64 0.22 26.83
N LEU A 13 5.93 1.39 27.43
CA LEU A 13 6.82 2.38 26.82
C LEU A 13 8.24 1.85 26.65
N ALA A 14 8.77 1.15 27.66
CA ALA A 14 10.10 0.52 27.60
C ALA A 14 10.15 -0.55 26.49
N TRP A 15 9.12 -1.38 26.38
CA TRP A 15 8.97 -2.36 25.31
C TRP A 15 8.93 -1.70 23.92
N MET A 16 8.09 -0.69 23.76
CA MET A 16 7.95 0.04 22.49
C MET A 16 9.25 0.73 22.08
N LEU A 17 9.94 1.39 23.05
CA LEU A 17 11.24 2.01 22.78
C LEU A 17 12.29 0.97 22.39
N LEU A 18 12.37 -0.15 23.10
CA LEU A 18 13.36 -1.20 22.82
C LEU A 18 13.13 -1.85 21.45
N PHE A 19 11.90 -2.26 21.14
CA PHE A 19 11.60 -3.05 19.94
C PHE A 19 11.29 -2.20 18.69
N THR A 20 11.06 -0.90 18.86
CA THR A 20 10.81 0.00 17.70
C THR A 20 12.00 0.94 17.47
N LEU A 21 12.46 1.63 18.53
CA LEU A 21 13.49 2.65 18.36
C LEU A 21 14.88 2.04 18.13
N VAL A 22 15.23 0.97 18.89
CA VAL A 22 16.56 0.35 18.77
C VAL A 22 16.79 -0.22 17.36
N PRO A 23 15.87 -1.00 16.74
CA PRO A 23 16.05 -1.45 15.35
C PRO A 23 16.17 -0.31 14.35
N LEU A 24 15.38 0.78 14.49
CA LEU A 24 15.48 1.95 13.62
C LEU A 24 16.83 2.66 13.77
N LEU A 25 17.34 2.79 15.01
CA LEU A 25 18.66 3.35 15.27
C LEU A 25 19.77 2.46 14.70
N LEU A 26 19.62 1.14 14.74
CA LEU A 26 20.57 0.20 14.13
C LEU A 26 20.57 0.35 12.61
N VAL A 27 19.42 0.44 11.96
CA VAL A 27 19.33 0.71 10.52
C VAL A 27 19.98 2.05 10.19
N ALA A 28 19.71 3.10 10.97
CA ALA A 28 20.36 4.40 10.79
C ALA A 28 21.88 4.29 10.98
N PHE A 29 22.33 3.59 12.00
CA PHE A 29 23.75 3.36 12.26
C PHE A 29 24.44 2.68 11.08
N TYR A 30 23.90 1.56 10.59
CA TYR A 30 24.46 0.83 9.44
C TYR A 30 24.41 1.63 8.13
N ALA A 31 23.43 2.51 7.94
CA ALA A 31 23.37 3.34 6.74
C ALA A 31 24.51 4.37 6.65
N PHE A 32 25.04 4.79 7.80
CA PHE A 32 26.14 5.77 7.90
C PHE A 32 27.48 5.14 8.27
N THR A 33 27.57 3.81 8.33
CA THR A 33 28.83 3.11 8.67
C THR A 33 29.13 2.03 7.64
N ALA A 34 30.41 1.78 7.42
CA ALA A 34 30.92 0.63 6.67
C ALA A 34 32.10 0.00 7.41
N TYR A 35 32.40 -1.27 7.07
CA TYR A 35 33.58 -1.95 7.54
C TYR A 35 34.71 -1.80 6.52
N ASP A 36 35.91 -1.44 6.99
CA ASP A 36 37.13 -1.48 6.21
C ASP A 36 37.63 -2.93 6.06
N GLU A 37 38.56 -3.18 5.15
CA GLU A 37 39.20 -4.49 4.96
C GLU A 37 39.84 -5.06 6.24
N SER A 38 40.19 -4.17 7.18
CA SER A 38 40.70 -4.52 8.51
C SER A 38 39.61 -4.83 9.55
N GLY A 39 38.32 -4.79 9.17
CA GLY A 39 37.18 -5.01 10.06
C GLY A 39 36.88 -3.85 11.01
N LYS A 40 37.46 -2.67 10.79
CA LYS A 40 37.17 -1.47 11.59
C LYS A 40 35.97 -0.72 11.02
N LEU A 41 35.07 -0.32 11.90
CA LEU A 41 33.93 0.55 11.56
C LEU A 41 34.41 1.99 11.31
N PHE A 42 33.96 2.58 10.22
CA PHE A 42 34.15 4.00 9.95
C PHE A 42 32.86 4.63 9.43
N PHE A 43 32.69 5.93 9.68
CA PHE A 43 31.56 6.69 9.19
C PHE A 43 31.73 6.99 7.70
N THR A 44 30.66 6.70 6.91
CA THR A 44 30.68 6.88 5.47
C THR A 44 29.28 7.12 4.93
N LEU A 45 29.19 7.78 3.78
CA LEU A 45 27.95 7.91 2.98
C LEU A 45 27.95 6.92 1.80
N GLN A 46 28.79 5.89 1.85
CA GLN A 46 28.97 4.96 0.74
C GLN A 46 27.66 4.25 0.37
N GLY A 47 26.81 3.88 1.35
CA GLY A 47 25.50 3.28 1.08
C GLY A 47 24.61 4.18 0.23
N PHE A 48 24.51 5.45 0.57
CA PHE A 48 23.74 6.42 -0.21
C PHE A 48 24.39 6.70 -1.58
N ARG A 49 25.71 6.73 -1.65
CA ARG A 49 26.42 6.87 -2.90
C ARG A 49 26.21 5.68 -3.82
N ASN A 50 26.17 4.46 -3.30
CA ASN A 50 25.86 3.26 -4.07
C ASN A 50 24.44 3.31 -4.66
N VAL A 51 23.48 3.84 -3.91
CA VAL A 51 22.07 3.98 -4.37
C VAL A 51 21.96 4.96 -5.54
N ILE A 52 22.74 6.07 -5.53
CA ILE A 52 22.70 7.13 -6.55
C ILE A 52 23.75 6.89 -7.65
N SER A 53 24.60 5.87 -7.49
CA SER A 53 25.71 5.62 -8.42
C SER A 53 25.22 5.33 -9.83
N MET A 54 25.80 6.02 -10.79
CA MET A 54 25.57 5.80 -12.23
C MET A 54 26.37 4.61 -12.80
N LYS A 55 26.98 3.77 -11.94
CA LYS A 55 27.73 2.60 -12.42
C LYS A 55 26.82 1.58 -13.08
N ASP A 56 25.64 1.33 -12.46
CA ASP A 56 24.62 0.43 -12.96
C ASP A 56 23.40 1.25 -13.35
N THR A 57 23.32 1.68 -14.60
CA THR A 57 22.19 2.43 -15.13
C THR A 57 21.27 1.52 -15.93
N VAL A 58 19.98 1.80 -15.83
CA VAL A 58 18.93 1.14 -16.61
C VAL A 58 18.00 2.20 -17.21
N ALA A 59 17.36 1.85 -18.31
CA ALA A 59 16.32 2.71 -18.86
C ALA A 59 15.17 2.82 -17.87
N LEU A 60 14.67 4.04 -17.63
CA LEU A 60 13.54 4.28 -16.75
C LEU A 60 12.31 3.54 -17.28
N SER A 61 11.84 2.52 -16.54
CA SER A 61 10.74 1.65 -16.94
C SER A 61 9.39 2.06 -16.34
N ALA A 62 9.41 2.96 -15.35
CA ALA A 62 8.21 3.39 -14.65
C ALA A 62 7.33 4.31 -15.51
N PHE A 63 6.02 4.25 -15.28
CA PHE A 63 4.98 5.09 -15.90
C PHE A 63 4.91 5.00 -17.44
N GLY A 64 5.44 3.93 -18.03
CA GLY A 64 5.45 3.76 -19.48
C GLY A 64 6.18 4.87 -20.24
N LEU A 65 7.02 5.68 -19.58
CA LEU A 65 7.69 6.84 -20.14
C LEU A 65 8.54 6.48 -21.36
N LYS A 66 9.14 5.30 -21.35
CA LYS A 66 9.89 4.78 -22.51
C LYS A 66 9.01 4.57 -23.74
N GLN A 67 7.77 4.12 -23.54
CA GLN A 67 6.83 3.85 -24.63
C GLN A 67 6.07 5.11 -25.08
N LEU A 68 5.76 6.03 -24.14
CA LEU A 68 4.96 7.23 -24.42
C LEU A 68 5.79 8.36 -25.06
N PHE A 69 7.04 8.55 -24.63
CA PHE A 69 7.85 9.71 -25.02
C PHE A 69 9.13 9.33 -25.76
N SER A 70 9.41 8.04 -26.01
CA SER A 70 10.69 7.55 -26.61
C SER A 70 11.94 8.09 -25.90
N LEU A 71 11.77 8.47 -24.62
CA LEU A 71 12.83 9.03 -23.78
C LEU A 71 13.59 7.86 -23.13
N ASP A 72 14.79 7.59 -23.61
CA ASP A 72 15.70 6.58 -23.04
C ASP A 72 16.54 7.22 -21.92
N LEU A 73 15.83 7.64 -20.83
CA LEU A 73 16.47 8.22 -19.65
C LEU A 73 17.20 7.12 -18.89
N GLN A 74 18.53 7.16 -18.93
CA GLN A 74 19.38 6.29 -18.13
C GLN A 74 19.42 6.79 -16.69
N VAL A 75 18.92 5.96 -15.77
CA VAL A 75 18.87 6.27 -14.33
C VAL A 75 19.55 5.17 -13.52
N PRO A 76 20.07 5.47 -12.31
CA PRO A 76 20.55 4.44 -11.39
C PRO A 76 19.50 3.37 -11.15
N ILE A 77 19.92 2.11 -11.04
CA ILE A 77 19.01 0.97 -10.89
C ILE A 77 18.03 1.13 -9.72
N TYR A 78 18.50 1.64 -8.57
CA TYR A 78 17.64 1.82 -7.37
C TYR A 78 16.64 2.97 -7.52
N VAL A 79 16.97 3.99 -8.33
CA VAL A 79 16.03 5.07 -8.67
C VAL A 79 14.90 4.52 -9.54
N ASN A 80 15.24 3.69 -10.54
CA ASN A 80 14.23 3.01 -11.35
C ASN A 80 13.34 2.08 -10.51
N VAL A 81 13.95 1.32 -9.59
CA VAL A 81 13.25 0.43 -8.66
C VAL A 81 12.26 1.20 -7.76
N LEU A 82 12.68 2.35 -7.23
CA LEU A 82 11.83 3.22 -6.43
C LEU A 82 10.66 3.78 -7.26
N ALA A 83 10.94 4.27 -8.47
CA ALA A 83 9.94 4.80 -9.39
C ALA A 83 8.91 3.72 -9.79
N LYS A 84 9.38 2.49 -10.09
CA LYS A 84 8.50 1.36 -10.42
C LYS A 84 7.64 0.92 -9.23
N SER A 85 8.19 0.92 -8.03
CA SER A 85 7.45 0.65 -6.80
C SER A 85 6.35 1.68 -6.57
N LEU A 86 6.65 2.96 -6.80
CA LEU A 86 5.69 4.05 -6.70
C LEU A 86 4.56 3.90 -7.73
N GLU A 87 4.90 3.59 -8.98
CA GLU A 87 3.92 3.33 -10.05
C GLU A 87 2.94 2.23 -9.65
N ILE A 88 3.45 1.05 -9.27
CA ILE A 88 2.61 -0.10 -8.95
C ILE A 88 1.78 0.18 -7.69
N ALA A 89 2.34 0.84 -6.67
CA ALA A 89 1.60 1.22 -5.47
C ALA A 89 0.48 2.22 -5.77
N LEU A 90 0.73 3.24 -6.61
CA LEU A 90 -0.29 4.21 -7.02
C LEU A 90 -1.39 3.56 -7.85
N LEU A 91 -1.03 2.74 -8.84
CA LEU A 91 -2.01 2.04 -9.68
C LEU A 91 -2.87 1.08 -8.86
N SER A 92 -2.25 0.29 -7.97
CA SER A 92 -2.97 -0.62 -7.08
C SER A 92 -3.90 0.14 -6.14
N THR A 93 -3.46 1.28 -5.58
CA THR A 93 -4.27 2.13 -4.72
C THR A 93 -5.46 2.73 -5.48
N LEU A 94 -5.22 3.21 -6.71
CA LEU A 94 -6.28 3.76 -7.57
C LEU A 94 -7.32 2.70 -7.91
N ILE A 95 -6.89 1.50 -8.30
CA ILE A 95 -7.80 0.38 -8.59
C ILE A 95 -8.57 -0.02 -7.34
N CYS A 96 -7.90 -0.11 -6.18
CA CYS A 96 -8.57 -0.38 -4.90
C CYS A 96 -9.60 0.70 -4.56
N LEU A 97 -9.35 1.97 -4.87
CA LEU A 97 -10.31 3.05 -4.67
C LEU A 97 -11.51 2.93 -5.61
N LEU A 98 -11.26 2.70 -6.90
CA LEU A 98 -12.31 2.56 -7.92
C LEU A 98 -13.25 1.38 -7.65
N LEU A 99 -12.72 0.27 -7.14
CA LEU A 99 -13.51 -0.91 -6.78
C LEU A 99 -14.05 -0.83 -5.35
N GLY A 100 -13.25 -0.31 -4.43
CA GLY A 100 -13.54 -0.28 -3.00
C GLY A 100 -14.59 0.75 -2.63
N TYR A 101 -14.60 1.93 -3.26
CA TYR A 101 -15.59 2.95 -2.96
C TYR A 101 -17.02 2.52 -3.32
N PRO A 102 -17.33 2.01 -4.52
CA PRO A 102 -18.65 1.48 -4.84
C PRO A 102 -19.05 0.32 -3.93
N ALA A 103 -18.12 -0.60 -3.64
CA ALA A 103 -18.37 -1.71 -2.73
C ALA A 103 -18.72 -1.20 -1.32
N ALA A 104 -17.95 -0.27 -0.78
CA ALA A 104 -18.19 0.34 0.52
C ALA A 104 -19.53 1.08 0.57
N TYR A 105 -19.91 1.79 -0.52
CA TYR A 105 -21.17 2.49 -0.63
C TYR A 105 -22.37 1.52 -0.60
N ILE A 106 -22.32 0.44 -1.39
CA ILE A 106 -23.37 -0.60 -1.41
C ILE A 106 -23.49 -1.26 -0.04
N LEU A 107 -22.35 -1.58 0.59
CA LEU A 107 -22.32 -2.16 1.94
C LEU A 107 -22.91 -1.22 2.99
N ALA A 108 -22.60 0.08 2.92
CA ALA A 108 -23.13 1.07 3.86
C ALA A 108 -24.64 1.23 3.70
N GLU A 109 -25.12 1.28 2.47
CA GLU A 109 -26.56 1.37 2.18
C GLU A 109 -27.30 0.10 2.66
N HIS A 110 -26.72 -1.09 2.45
CA HIS A 110 -27.26 -2.34 2.96
C HIS A 110 -27.30 -2.36 4.50
N SER A 111 -26.23 -1.89 5.14
CA SER A 111 -26.16 -1.80 6.61
C SER A 111 -27.21 -0.86 7.20
N ARG A 112 -27.53 0.24 6.50
CA ARG A 112 -28.58 1.18 6.91
C ARG A 112 -29.98 0.57 6.83
N ARG A 113 -30.26 -0.21 5.78
CA ARG A 113 -31.56 -0.86 5.59
C ARG A 113 -31.77 -2.04 6.56
N ASN A 114 -30.70 -2.74 6.88
CA ASN A 114 -30.76 -3.95 7.69
C ASN A 114 -30.54 -3.65 9.17
N ARG A 115 -31.61 -3.18 9.83
CA ARG A 115 -31.64 -2.77 11.24
C ARG A 115 -31.28 -3.89 12.23
N ASN A 116 -31.31 -5.17 11.79
CA ASN A 116 -31.01 -6.35 12.60
C ASN A 116 -29.50 -6.64 12.76
N GLY A 117 -28.62 -5.75 12.34
CA GLY A 117 -27.19 -5.86 12.62
C GLY A 117 -26.43 -6.97 11.89
N ASN A 118 -27.07 -7.66 10.95
CA ASN A 118 -26.43 -8.76 10.21
C ASN A 118 -25.56 -8.21 9.07
N ASN A 119 -24.34 -7.77 9.40
CA ASN A 119 -23.33 -7.29 8.43
C ASN A 119 -22.60 -8.45 7.74
N LEU A 120 -23.32 -9.49 7.34
CA LEU A 120 -22.76 -10.70 6.73
C LEU A 120 -21.99 -10.38 5.45
N LEU A 121 -22.47 -9.40 4.66
CA LEU A 121 -21.78 -8.93 3.46
C LEU A 121 -20.44 -8.26 3.80
N LEU A 122 -20.36 -7.48 4.87
CA LEU A 122 -19.09 -6.90 5.32
C LEU A 122 -18.12 -7.99 5.77
N MET A 123 -18.61 -9.04 6.44
CA MET A 123 -17.79 -10.17 6.86
C MET A 123 -17.15 -10.89 5.67
N LEU A 124 -17.79 -10.98 4.51
CA LEU A 124 -17.21 -11.58 3.30
C LEU A 124 -15.91 -10.86 2.86
N PHE A 125 -15.81 -9.56 3.08
CA PHE A 125 -14.58 -8.80 2.80
C PHE A 125 -13.55 -8.91 3.92
N VAL A 126 -13.99 -9.12 5.17
CA VAL A 126 -13.12 -9.20 6.35
C VAL A 126 -12.51 -10.61 6.53
N ILE A 127 -13.28 -11.67 6.27
CA ILE A 127 -12.83 -13.07 6.46
C ILE A 127 -11.50 -13.35 5.73
N PRO A 128 -11.30 -12.95 4.45
CA PRO A 128 -10.01 -13.16 3.79
C PRO A 128 -8.83 -12.49 4.47
N MET A 129 -9.06 -11.40 5.23
CA MET A 129 -7.98 -10.70 5.96
C MET A 129 -7.41 -11.54 7.11
N TRP A 130 -8.19 -12.46 7.67
CA TRP A 130 -7.74 -13.36 8.74
C TRP A 130 -6.82 -14.48 8.22
N MET A 131 -6.85 -14.74 6.92
CA MET A 131 -5.93 -15.68 6.31
C MET A 131 -4.53 -15.07 6.19
N ASN A 132 -3.52 -15.91 6.36
CA ASN A 132 -2.13 -15.50 6.14
C ASN A 132 -1.93 -14.97 4.71
N ALA A 133 -1.29 -13.80 4.58
CA ALA A 133 -1.06 -13.14 3.29
C ALA A 133 -0.27 -14.01 2.31
N LEU A 134 0.70 -14.79 2.83
CA LEU A 134 1.51 -15.70 2.03
C LEU A 134 0.66 -16.81 1.43
N LEU A 135 -0.21 -17.46 2.22
CA LEU A 135 -1.13 -18.49 1.71
C LEU A 135 -2.08 -17.94 0.65
N ARG A 136 -2.61 -16.73 0.84
CA ARG A 136 -3.46 -16.07 -0.16
C ARG A 136 -2.71 -15.82 -1.46
N THR A 137 -1.45 -15.39 -1.38
CA THR A 137 -0.64 -15.12 -2.56
C THR A 137 -0.27 -16.40 -3.30
N TYR A 138 0.02 -17.50 -2.57
CA TYR A 138 0.21 -18.82 -3.18
C TYR A 138 -1.05 -19.37 -3.84
N ALA A 139 -2.23 -19.13 -3.26
CA ALA A 139 -3.49 -19.51 -3.90
C ALA A 139 -3.67 -18.80 -5.24
N TRP A 140 -3.37 -17.50 -5.31
CA TRP A 140 -3.38 -16.75 -6.56
C TRP A 140 -2.32 -17.25 -7.55
N LEU A 141 -1.11 -17.57 -7.07
CA LEU A 141 -0.08 -18.19 -7.92
C LEU A 141 -0.61 -19.45 -8.59
N ALA A 142 -1.18 -20.38 -7.82
CA ALA A 142 -1.73 -21.63 -8.36
C ALA A 142 -2.92 -21.44 -9.31
N LEU A 143 -3.78 -20.44 -9.04
CA LEU A 143 -4.92 -20.13 -9.92
C LEU A 143 -4.48 -19.55 -11.26
N LEU A 144 -3.44 -18.69 -11.25
CA LEU A 144 -2.96 -17.92 -12.40
C LEU A 144 -1.89 -18.66 -13.24
N GLU A 145 -1.41 -19.82 -12.79
CA GLU A 145 -0.44 -20.61 -13.54
C GLU A 145 -0.92 -20.93 -14.96
N PRO A 146 0.00 -21.14 -15.93
CA PRO A 146 -0.36 -21.51 -17.30
C PRO A 146 -1.24 -22.75 -17.39
N ARG A 147 -1.09 -23.68 -16.45
CA ARG A 147 -1.92 -24.89 -16.30
C ARG A 147 -2.90 -24.79 -15.13
N GLY A 148 -3.09 -23.60 -14.57
CA GLY A 148 -3.99 -23.32 -13.46
C GLY A 148 -5.47 -23.37 -13.86
N ILE A 149 -6.34 -23.28 -12.85
CA ILE A 149 -7.79 -23.39 -13.02
C ILE A 149 -8.33 -22.34 -14.00
N ILE A 150 -7.83 -21.09 -13.92
CA ILE A 150 -8.30 -20.00 -14.79
C ILE A 150 -7.95 -20.27 -16.25
N ASN A 151 -6.72 -20.65 -16.54
CA ASN A 151 -6.31 -20.95 -17.92
C ASN A 151 -6.98 -22.20 -18.47
N ASN A 152 -7.23 -23.23 -17.65
CA ASN A 152 -7.99 -24.41 -18.06
C ASN A 152 -9.44 -24.04 -18.44
N PHE A 153 -10.08 -23.15 -17.65
CA PHE A 153 -11.41 -22.66 -17.97
C PHE A 153 -11.44 -21.84 -19.26
N LEU A 154 -10.47 -20.93 -19.45
CA LEU A 154 -10.32 -20.16 -20.68
C LEU A 154 -10.09 -21.07 -21.91
N GLY A 155 -9.30 -22.12 -21.74
CA GLY A 155 -9.09 -23.14 -22.79
C GLY A 155 -10.38 -23.87 -23.23
N GLN A 156 -11.29 -24.14 -22.27
CA GLN A 156 -12.62 -24.73 -22.60
C GLN A 156 -13.51 -23.75 -23.39
N LEU A 157 -13.29 -22.43 -23.22
CA LEU A 157 -13.99 -21.40 -23.99
C LEU A 157 -13.33 -21.09 -25.35
N GLY A 158 -12.28 -21.83 -25.73
CA GLY A 158 -11.54 -21.62 -26.99
C GLY A 158 -10.57 -20.43 -26.92
N LEU A 159 -10.38 -19.83 -25.73
CA LEU A 159 -9.39 -18.79 -25.51
C LEU A 159 -8.07 -19.48 -25.16
N GLY A 160 -6.99 -19.15 -25.85
CA GLY A 160 -5.66 -19.72 -25.60
C GLY A 160 -5.16 -19.37 -24.18
N PRO A 161 -4.13 -20.06 -23.69
CA PRO A 161 -3.58 -19.77 -22.38
C PRO A 161 -3.04 -18.33 -22.33
N VAL A 162 -3.51 -17.57 -21.31
CA VAL A 162 -3.07 -16.19 -21.05
C VAL A 162 -1.97 -16.22 -19.99
N GLN A 163 -0.89 -15.48 -20.24
CA GLN A 163 0.17 -15.35 -19.26
C GLN A 163 -0.20 -14.30 -18.23
N PHE A 164 -0.80 -14.71 -17.13
CA PHE A 164 -1.19 -13.83 -16.01
C PHE A 164 -0.05 -13.57 -15.04
N LEU A 165 0.91 -14.48 -14.92
CA LEU A 165 2.03 -14.39 -13.98
C LEU A 165 3.26 -13.73 -14.61
N TYR A 166 4.16 -13.29 -13.74
CA TYR A 166 5.47 -12.75 -14.10
C TYR A 166 5.41 -11.46 -14.93
N ASN A 167 4.38 -10.65 -14.69
CA ASN A 167 4.16 -9.35 -15.31
C ASN A 167 3.50 -8.36 -14.31
N ASP A 168 3.39 -7.09 -14.70
CA ASP A 168 2.79 -6.03 -13.88
C ASP A 168 1.33 -6.33 -13.52
N PHE A 169 0.59 -7.00 -14.41
CA PHE A 169 -0.80 -7.38 -14.18
C PHE A 169 -0.94 -8.36 -13.02
N GLY A 170 -0.13 -9.42 -12.99
CA GLY A 170 -0.15 -10.42 -11.92
C GLY A 170 0.18 -9.82 -10.56
N ILE A 171 1.19 -8.94 -10.52
CA ILE A 171 1.58 -8.23 -9.30
C ILE A 171 0.43 -7.30 -8.87
N GLY A 172 -0.10 -6.49 -9.78
CA GLY A 172 -1.20 -5.56 -9.51
C GLY A 172 -2.45 -6.27 -9.02
N LEU A 173 -2.83 -7.39 -9.64
CA LEU A 173 -3.96 -8.21 -9.21
C LEU A 173 -3.76 -8.74 -7.78
N GLY A 174 -2.57 -9.28 -7.49
CA GLY A 174 -2.24 -9.75 -6.15
C GLY A 174 -2.29 -8.64 -5.10
N MET A 175 -1.78 -7.44 -5.44
CA MET A 175 -1.84 -6.27 -4.56
C MET A 175 -3.29 -5.81 -4.33
N VAL A 176 -4.08 -5.65 -5.40
CA VAL A 176 -5.47 -5.24 -5.30
C VAL A 176 -6.26 -6.22 -4.43
N TYR A 177 -6.15 -7.51 -4.67
CA TYR A 177 -6.84 -8.51 -3.87
C TYR A 177 -6.44 -8.45 -2.38
N ASN A 178 -5.15 -8.34 -2.10
CA ASN A 178 -4.68 -8.29 -0.71
C ASN A 178 -5.06 -7.01 0.01
N TYR A 179 -5.13 -5.87 -0.69
CA TYR A 179 -5.31 -4.56 -0.07
C TYR A 179 -6.72 -3.97 -0.22
N LEU A 180 -7.58 -4.52 -1.09
CA LEU A 180 -8.95 -4.03 -1.30
C LEU A 180 -9.77 -3.91 0.00
N PRO A 181 -9.75 -4.86 0.95
CA PRO A 181 -10.49 -4.71 2.20
C PRO A 181 -10.03 -3.51 3.04
N PHE A 182 -8.73 -3.16 3.00
CA PHE A 182 -8.18 -2.00 3.71
C PHE A 182 -8.66 -0.67 3.11
N MET A 183 -9.12 -0.66 1.85
CA MET A 183 -9.79 0.49 1.24
C MET A 183 -11.27 0.53 1.64
N ILE A 184 -11.96 -0.61 1.59
CA ILE A 184 -13.40 -0.71 1.85
C ILE A 184 -13.74 -0.33 3.29
N LEU A 185 -13.01 -0.84 4.28
CA LEU A 185 -13.37 -0.70 5.69
C LEU A 185 -13.42 0.76 6.20
N PRO A 186 -12.39 1.61 5.97
CA PRO A 186 -12.44 3.00 6.39
C PRO A 186 -13.55 3.78 5.70
N ILE A 187 -13.74 3.58 4.39
CA ILE A 187 -14.78 4.26 3.61
C ILE A 187 -16.16 3.86 4.13
N HIS A 188 -16.41 2.55 4.28
CA HIS A 188 -17.65 2.03 4.86
C HIS A 188 -17.91 2.60 6.25
N SER A 189 -16.89 2.65 7.12
CA SER A 189 -17.01 3.16 8.50
C SER A 189 -17.49 4.62 8.57
N ILE A 190 -17.04 5.44 7.62
CA ILE A 190 -17.50 6.84 7.53
C ILE A 190 -18.87 6.92 6.89
N LEU A 191 -19.12 6.21 5.78
CA LEU A 191 -20.39 6.24 5.08
C LEU A 191 -21.58 5.85 5.98
N VAL A 192 -21.41 4.86 6.85
CA VAL A 192 -22.47 4.45 7.80
C VAL A 192 -22.78 5.54 8.83
N LYS A 193 -21.81 6.39 9.16
CA LYS A 193 -21.99 7.50 10.13
C LYS A 193 -22.68 8.73 9.55
N ILE A 194 -22.79 8.85 8.24
CA ILE A 194 -23.52 9.96 7.60
C ILE A 194 -25.02 9.83 7.97
N SER A 195 -25.57 10.88 8.59
CA SER A 195 -26.98 10.88 9.00
C SER A 195 -27.93 10.75 7.80
N PRO A 196 -28.91 9.85 7.84
CA PRO A 196 -29.95 9.78 6.79
C PRO A 196 -30.66 11.10 6.57
N SER A 197 -30.86 11.91 7.63
CA SER A 197 -31.50 13.23 7.53
C SER A 197 -30.79 14.22 6.60
N LEU A 198 -29.48 14.10 6.43
CA LEU A 198 -28.73 14.94 5.47
C LEU A 198 -29.06 14.54 4.02
N ILE A 199 -29.27 13.25 3.78
CA ILE A 199 -29.66 12.73 2.46
C ILE A 199 -31.08 13.15 2.15
N GLU A 200 -32.02 12.95 3.08
CA GLU A 200 -33.43 13.36 2.97
C GLU A 200 -33.54 14.87 2.75
N ALA A 201 -32.84 15.69 3.54
CA ALA A 201 -32.86 17.15 3.35
C ALA A 201 -32.35 17.59 1.96
N SER A 202 -31.35 16.88 1.39
CA SER A 202 -30.87 17.18 0.02
C SER A 202 -31.92 16.81 -1.03
N GLU A 203 -32.65 15.73 -0.83
CA GLU A 203 -33.75 15.29 -1.72
C GLU A 203 -34.95 16.25 -1.62
N ASP A 204 -35.30 16.74 -0.43
CA ASP A 204 -36.34 17.73 -0.19
C ASP A 204 -36.01 19.09 -0.88
N LEU A 205 -34.74 19.42 -1.00
CA LEU A 205 -34.26 20.58 -1.78
C LEU A 205 -34.24 20.34 -3.29
N GLY A 206 -34.75 19.19 -3.76
CA GLY A 206 -34.87 18.85 -5.18
C GLY A 206 -33.59 18.24 -5.80
N ALA A 207 -32.62 17.81 -4.99
CA ALA A 207 -31.46 17.14 -5.52
C ALA A 207 -31.79 15.70 -5.98
N ASN A 208 -31.35 15.34 -7.17
CA ASN A 208 -31.43 13.95 -7.61
C ASN A 208 -30.34 13.11 -6.94
N ARG A 209 -30.45 11.76 -7.02
CA ARG A 209 -29.50 10.82 -6.37
C ARG A 209 -28.04 11.10 -6.70
N MET A 210 -27.73 11.48 -7.94
CA MET A 210 -26.37 11.77 -8.36
C MET A 210 -25.86 13.09 -7.77
N GLN A 211 -26.73 14.08 -7.63
CA GLN A 211 -26.43 15.36 -6.97
C GLN A 211 -26.23 15.17 -5.48
N THR A 212 -27.09 14.39 -4.80
CA THR A 212 -26.93 14.02 -3.39
C THR A 212 -25.61 13.26 -3.18
N PHE A 213 -25.31 12.30 -4.05
CA PHE A 213 -24.04 11.58 -3.99
C PHE A 213 -22.84 12.50 -4.13
N SER A 214 -22.78 13.33 -5.18
CA SER A 214 -21.61 14.14 -5.50
C SER A 214 -21.44 15.36 -4.56
N ARG A 215 -22.53 15.92 -4.03
CA ARG A 215 -22.49 17.16 -3.22
C ARG A 215 -22.57 16.89 -1.72
N VAL A 216 -23.11 15.75 -1.28
CA VAL A 216 -23.30 15.43 0.13
C VAL A 216 -22.47 14.20 0.51
N THR A 217 -22.76 13.04 -0.09
CA THR A 217 -22.18 11.77 0.35
C THR A 217 -20.66 11.70 0.08
N MET A 218 -20.24 12.05 -1.13
CA MET A 218 -18.83 11.97 -1.53
C MET A 218 -17.93 12.91 -0.71
N PRO A 219 -18.26 14.21 -0.54
CA PRO A 219 -17.45 15.11 0.30
C PRO A 219 -17.38 14.67 1.76
N LEU A 220 -18.51 14.24 2.34
CA LEU A 220 -18.54 13.77 3.72
C LEU A 220 -17.79 12.44 3.93
N SER A 221 -17.60 11.65 2.88
CA SER A 221 -16.83 10.39 2.93
C SER A 221 -15.33 10.56 2.67
N LEU A 222 -14.87 11.74 2.26
CA LEU A 222 -13.44 12.01 1.97
C LEU A 222 -12.48 11.59 3.08
N PRO A 223 -12.74 11.82 4.38
CA PRO A 223 -11.85 11.34 5.44
C PRO A 223 -11.67 9.81 5.41
N GLY A 224 -12.73 9.06 5.11
CA GLY A 224 -12.65 7.61 4.93
C GLY A 224 -11.84 7.20 3.71
N VAL A 225 -11.97 7.95 2.61
CA VAL A 225 -11.17 7.74 1.39
C VAL A 225 -9.68 7.97 1.67
N MET A 226 -9.33 9.07 2.34
CA MET A 226 -7.94 9.38 2.67
C MET A 226 -7.32 8.34 3.60
N SER A 227 -8.07 7.90 4.62
CA SER A 227 -7.65 6.80 5.49
C SER A 227 -7.46 5.49 4.71
N GLY A 228 -8.37 5.17 3.78
CA GLY A 228 -8.24 4.00 2.90
C GLY A 228 -7.02 4.06 1.99
N ILE A 229 -6.77 5.22 1.37
CA ILE A 229 -5.56 5.46 0.56
C ILE A 229 -4.31 5.21 1.39
N ASN A 230 -4.21 5.77 2.60
CA ASN A 230 -3.09 5.55 3.50
C ASN A 230 -2.89 4.06 3.83
N MET A 231 -3.97 3.34 4.15
CA MET A 231 -3.93 1.92 4.52
C MET A 231 -3.56 0.99 3.36
N VAL A 232 -3.76 1.42 2.11
CA VAL A 232 -3.40 0.64 0.92
C VAL A 232 -2.03 1.04 0.37
N PHE A 233 -1.79 2.34 0.20
CA PHE A 233 -0.58 2.84 -0.46
C PHE A 233 0.71 2.48 0.28
N MET A 234 0.73 2.63 1.61
CA MET A 234 1.94 2.36 2.38
C MET A 234 2.39 0.89 2.32
N PRO A 235 1.54 -0.11 2.62
CA PRO A 235 1.95 -1.49 2.47
C PRO A 235 2.20 -1.89 1.00
N ALA A 236 1.50 -1.31 0.03
CA ALA A 236 1.76 -1.55 -1.38
C ALA A 236 3.15 -1.06 -1.81
N MET A 237 3.62 0.06 -1.25
CA MET A 237 4.96 0.60 -1.51
C MET A 237 6.08 -0.25 -0.90
N THR A 238 5.84 -0.87 0.26
CA THR A 238 6.86 -1.56 1.04
C THR A 238 6.84 -3.08 0.86
N THR A 239 5.82 -3.63 0.18
CA THR A 239 5.71 -5.09 0.02
C THR A 239 6.83 -5.66 -0.83
N PHE A 240 7.30 -6.85 -0.45
CA PHE A 240 8.26 -7.64 -1.22
C PHE A 240 7.69 -9.02 -1.60
N LEU A 241 6.77 -9.54 -0.78
CA LEU A 241 6.23 -10.89 -0.92
C LEU A 241 5.44 -11.09 -2.21
N ILE A 242 4.54 -10.15 -2.55
CA ILE A 242 3.66 -10.26 -3.72
C ILE A 242 4.46 -10.17 -5.02
N PRO A 243 5.38 -9.17 -5.19
CA PRO A 243 6.22 -9.11 -6.38
C PRO A 243 7.17 -10.29 -6.52
N ASP A 244 7.66 -10.85 -5.41
CA ASP A 244 8.54 -12.00 -5.44
C ASP A 244 7.82 -13.24 -5.97
N LEU A 245 6.64 -13.53 -5.45
CA LEU A 245 5.86 -14.71 -5.83
C LEU A 245 5.19 -14.55 -7.21
N LEU A 246 4.41 -13.49 -7.42
CA LEU A 246 3.63 -13.31 -8.64
C LEU A 246 4.45 -12.70 -9.80
N GLY A 247 5.52 -11.97 -9.48
CA GLY A 247 6.50 -11.45 -10.43
C GLY A 247 7.63 -12.43 -10.76
N GLY A 248 7.70 -13.58 -10.05
CA GLY A 248 8.70 -14.64 -10.27
C GLY A 248 10.13 -14.20 -10.03
N GLY A 249 10.36 -13.30 -9.07
CA GLY A 249 11.68 -12.78 -8.73
C GLY A 249 12.34 -11.90 -9.80
N ARG A 250 11.67 -11.67 -10.95
CA ARG A 250 12.18 -10.82 -12.04
C ARG A 250 11.87 -9.35 -11.83
N TYR A 251 10.83 -9.06 -11.06
CA TYR A 251 10.42 -7.70 -10.72
C TYR A 251 11.09 -7.27 -9.42
N LEU A 252 12.00 -6.33 -9.54
CA LEU A 252 12.68 -5.75 -8.40
C LEU A 252 11.92 -4.49 -7.97
N LEU A 253 11.13 -4.59 -6.91
CA LEU A 253 10.57 -3.45 -6.20
C LEU A 253 11.44 -3.08 -5.02
N ILE A 254 11.20 -1.92 -4.42
CA ILE A 254 12.07 -1.39 -3.36
C ILE A 254 12.15 -2.33 -2.15
N GLY A 255 11.04 -2.99 -1.78
CA GLY A 255 11.03 -4.00 -0.72
C GLY A 255 11.93 -5.19 -1.04
N ASN A 256 11.85 -5.73 -2.28
CA ASN A 256 12.73 -6.82 -2.75
C ASN A 256 14.20 -6.39 -2.84
N ALA A 257 14.46 -5.14 -3.26
CA ALA A 257 15.81 -4.61 -3.32
C ALA A 257 16.44 -4.56 -1.92
N ILE A 258 15.71 -4.08 -0.92
CA ILE A 258 16.14 -4.04 0.48
C ILE A 258 16.39 -5.47 1.00
N GLU A 259 15.42 -6.37 0.80
CA GLU A 259 15.55 -7.76 1.22
C GLU A 259 16.79 -8.43 0.62
N ARG A 260 17.02 -8.28 -0.69
CA ARG A 260 18.19 -8.86 -1.37
C ARG A 260 19.50 -8.30 -0.84
N GLN A 261 19.59 -7.01 -0.51
CA GLN A 261 20.80 -6.43 0.08
C GLN A 261 21.13 -7.07 1.42
N TYR A 262 20.14 -7.28 2.29
CA TYR A 262 20.35 -7.91 3.58
C TYR A 262 20.58 -9.42 3.51
N MET A 263 19.79 -10.15 2.73
CA MET A 263 19.75 -11.61 2.77
C MET A 263 20.73 -12.26 1.78
N VAL A 264 20.88 -11.67 0.59
CA VAL A 264 21.68 -12.26 -0.49
C VAL A 264 23.06 -11.62 -0.56
N SER A 265 23.12 -10.31 -0.77
CA SER A 265 24.38 -9.56 -0.93
C SER A 265 25.11 -9.37 0.39
N ARG A 266 24.41 -9.49 1.54
CA ARG A 266 24.92 -9.19 2.89
C ARG A 266 25.53 -7.80 3.02
N ASP A 267 25.13 -6.87 2.16
CA ASP A 267 25.54 -5.46 2.20
C ASP A 267 24.60 -4.67 3.10
N MET A 268 24.92 -4.68 4.40
CA MET A 268 24.13 -3.97 5.42
C MET A 268 24.12 -2.45 5.16
N THR A 269 25.18 -1.89 4.62
CA THR A 269 25.34 -0.47 4.39
C THR A 269 24.36 0.03 3.30
N THR A 270 24.37 -0.63 2.13
CA THR A 270 23.46 -0.26 1.03
C THR A 270 22.00 -0.63 1.37
N GLY A 271 21.76 -1.79 1.99
CA GLY A 271 20.41 -2.18 2.44
C GLY A 271 19.80 -1.19 3.42
N SER A 272 20.62 -0.72 4.40
CA SER A 272 20.17 0.28 5.37
C SER A 272 19.96 1.66 4.74
N ALA A 273 20.79 2.08 3.79
CA ALA A 273 20.59 3.34 3.05
C ALA A 273 19.27 3.31 2.27
N LEU A 274 18.96 2.21 1.56
CA LEU A 274 17.68 2.02 0.87
C LEU A 274 16.49 2.06 1.84
N SER A 275 16.63 1.40 3.01
CA SER A 275 15.59 1.40 4.04
C SER A 275 15.29 2.80 4.58
N ILE A 276 16.33 3.63 4.78
CA ILE A 276 16.14 5.03 5.21
C ILE A 276 15.47 5.86 4.12
N ILE A 277 15.89 5.72 2.86
CA ILE A 277 15.27 6.43 1.74
C ILE A 277 13.78 6.07 1.66
N LEU A 278 13.45 4.79 1.75
CA LEU A 278 12.07 4.32 1.77
C LEU A 278 11.30 4.87 2.97
N LEU A 279 11.89 4.83 4.16
CA LEU A 279 11.28 5.36 5.40
C LEU A 279 10.95 6.86 5.26
N VAL A 280 11.90 7.66 4.79
CA VAL A 280 11.71 9.10 4.57
C VAL A 280 10.60 9.35 3.55
N PHE A 281 10.59 8.57 2.46
CA PHE A 281 9.56 8.67 1.43
C PHE A 281 8.16 8.34 1.98
N VAL A 282 8.03 7.24 2.73
CA VAL A 282 6.77 6.82 3.36
C VAL A 282 6.28 7.86 4.37
N LEU A 283 7.17 8.37 5.23
CA LEU A 283 6.81 9.42 6.21
C LEU A 283 6.41 10.73 5.53
N ALA A 284 7.07 11.12 4.45
CA ALA A 284 6.70 12.30 3.67
C ALA A 284 5.32 12.14 3.02
N SER A 285 5.06 10.97 2.41
CA SER A 285 3.76 10.63 1.83
C SER A 285 2.65 10.62 2.87
N MET A 286 2.91 10.04 4.06
CA MET A 286 1.98 10.05 5.18
C MET A 286 1.65 11.46 5.65
N LYS A 287 2.67 12.30 5.84
CA LYS A 287 2.48 13.71 6.25
C LYS A 287 1.64 14.48 5.23
N PHE A 288 1.87 14.25 3.94
CA PHE A 288 1.11 14.87 2.87
C PHE A 288 -0.36 14.46 2.92
N LEU A 289 -0.65 13.16 3.02
CA LEU A 289 -2.00 12.63 3.04
C LEU A 289 -2.77 13.03 4.32
N THR A 290 -2.14 12.96 5.51
CA THR A 290 -2.77 13.35 6.79
C THR A 290 -3.02 14.85 6.91
N ARG A 291 -2.27 15.69 6.21
CA ARG A 291 -2.53 17.13 6.18
C ARG A 291 -3.88 17.43 5.51
N TYR A 292 -4.17 16.78 4.38
CA TYR A 292 -5.47 16.88 3.71
C TYR A 292 -6.62 16.36 4.56
N GLU A 293 -6.40 15.31 5.36
CA GLU A 293 -7.41 14.77 6.28
C GLU A 293 -7.77 15.77 7.39
N LYS A 294 -6.79 16.50 7.94
CA LYS A 294 -7.03 17.52 8.97
C LYS A 294 -7.72 18.77 8.42
N GLU A 295 -7.28 19.30 7.30
CA GLU A 295 -7.88 20.48 6.67
C GLU A 295 -9.36 20.26 6.32
N ASN A 296 -9.74 19.05 5.89
CA ASN A 296 -11.14 18.72 5.61
C ASN A 296 -11.98 18.47 6.88
N ASN A 297 -11.39 17.97 7.97
CA ASN A 297 -12.11 17.80 9.23
C ASN A 297 -12.37 19.13 9.95
N GLU A 298 -11.46 20.10 9.86
CA GLU A 298 -11.64 21.43 10.43
C GLU A 298 -12.61 22.29 9.60
N GLY A 299 -12.62 22.13 8.26
CA GLY A 299 -13.61 22.78 7.38
C GLY A 299 -15.04 22.25 7.52
N GLY A 300 -15.21 20.98 7.90
CA GLY A 300 -16.53 20.38 8.13
C GLY A 300 -17.15 20.71 9.51
N MET A 301 -16.38 21.31 10.40
CA MET A 301 -16.87 21.71 11.74
C MET A 301 -17.37 23.16 11.77
N LEU A 302 -17.27 23.90 10.65
CA LEU A 302 -17.70 25.29 10.49
C LEU A 302 -18.99 25.44 9.64
N LEU A 303 -19.64 24.36 9.27
CA LEU A 303 -20.95 24.32 8.63
C LEU A 303 -21.90 23.47 9.47
#